data_17ca96b7dc58e4b8c46acf9de11b0e74
#
_entry.id   17ca96b7dc58e4b8c46acf9de11b0e74
#
_cell.length_a   1.000
_cell.length_b   1.000
_cell.length_c   1.000
_cell.angle_alpha   90.00
_cell.angle_beta   90.00
_cell.angle_gamma   90.00
#
_symmetry.space_group_name_H-M   'P 1'
#
loop_
_entity.id
_entity.type
_entity.pdbx_description
1 polymer ?
#
loop_
_entity_poly.entity_id
_entity_poly.type
_entity_poly.pdbx_seq_one_letter_code
_entity_poly.pdbx_strand_id
1 'polypeptide(L)'
;MFRLYTYFRSSAAFRVRIALHYKGLPFETIPVHLLRGGGEQHSAAFGQRNPARLIPVLEDAALTLTQSLAIIEYLEQTHPTPALLPADAAARAAVRALALSIACDIHPLNNARVMRYLKHSLAIDDEQRAAWSRHWIALGFGALERVLADGGTAGSCCYGDMPTLADCCLIPQVFNALRVQCPLEPYPTIHAIHQHCMRLEAFARAAPGVQSDAE
;
A
#
# COMPACT_ATOMS: atom_id res chain seq x y z
N MET A 1 -4.37 13.18 18.36
CA MET A 1 -3.82 13.34 16.99
C MET A 1 -3.03 12.10 16.66
N PHE A 2 -3.27 11.49 15.54
CA PHE A 2 -2.56 10.30 15.08
C PHE A 2 -1.08 10.58 14.82
N ARG A 3 -0.21 9.59 15.07
CA ARG A 3 1.22 9.63 14.72
C ARG A 3 1.52 8.45 13.81
N LEU A 4 1.95 8.71 12.57
CA LEU A 4 2.23 7.69 11.57
C LEU A 4 3.73 7.56 11.36
N TYR A 5 4.30 6.41 11.75
CA TYR A 5 5.66 6.01 11.41
C TYR A 5 5.66 5.47 9.98
N THR A 6 6.37 6.14 9.11
CA THR A 6 6.26 5.95 7.67
C THR A 6 7.62 6.09 6.97
N TYR A 7 7.66 5.70 5.71
CA TYR A 7 8.74 5.98 4.78
C TYR A 7 8.13 6.27 3.41
N PHE A 8 8.61 7.30 2.72
CA PHE A 8 7.96 7.79 1.50
C PHE A 8 7.70 6.71 0.45
N ARG A 9 8.67 5.81 0.18
CA ARG A 9 8.56 4.72 -0.80
C ARG A 9 7.84 3.46 -0.29
N SER A 10 7.46 3.39 0.98
CA SER A 10 6.78 2.21 1.50
C SER A 10 5.35 2.11 0.97
N SER A 11 5.06 1.09 0.17
CA SER A 11 3.71 0.82 -0.32
C SER A 11 2.70 0.60 0.82
N ALA A 12 3.09 -0.10 1.88
CA ALA A 12 2.21 -0.33 3.03
C ALA A 12 1.92 0.97 3.81
N ALA A 13 2.91 1.87 3.95
CA ALA A 13 2.68 3.18 4.57
C ALA A 13 1.86 4.09 3.65
N PHE A 14 2.07 4.03 2.34
CA PHE A 14 1.28 4.78 1.36
C PHE A 14 -0.20 4.43 1.44
N ARG A 15 -0.57 3.15 1.64
CA ARG A 15 -1.97 2.73 1.89
C ARG A 15 -2.60 3.51 3.04
N VAL A 16 -1.89 3.62 4.16
CA VAL A 16 -2.39 4.30 5.37
C VAL A 16 -2.45 5.81 5.16
N ARG A 17 -1.46 6.41 4.49
CA ARG A 17 -1.51 7.83 4.13
C ARG A 17 -2.74 8.16 3.28
N ILE A 18 -3.06 7.31 2.27
CA ILE A 18 -4.28 7.49 1.46
C ILE A 18 -5.51 7.48 2.36
N ALA A 19 -5.65 6.50 3.23
CA ALA A 19 -6.81 6.37 4.11
C ALA A 19 -6.97 7.58 5.05
N LEU A 20 -5.87 8.04 5.66
CA LEU A 20 -5.88 9.21 6.54
C LEU A 20 -6.28 10.48 5.78
N HIS A 21 -5.69 10.73 4.60
CA HIS A 21 -6.07 11.87 3.77
C HIS A 21 -7.49 11.79 3.25
N TYR A 22 -7.93 10.62 2.80
CA TYR A 22 -9.29 10.41 2.30
C TYR A 22 -10.35 10.67 3.37
N LYS A 23 -10.08 10.26 4.60
CA LYS A 23 -10.96 10.50 5.75
C LYS A 23 -10.80 11.90 6.36
N GLY A 24 -9.90 12.73 5.84
CA GLY A 24 -9.64 14.07 6.38
C GLY A 24 -9.05 14.07 7.79
N LEU A 25 -8.39 12.99 8.19
CA LEU A 25 -7.86 12.83 9.54
C LEU A 25 -6.47 13.45 9.66
N PRO A 26 -6.26 14.41 10.57
CA PRO A 26 -4.95 15.01 10.79
C PRO A 26 -4.00 14.02 11.48
N PHE A 27 -2.77 13.96 11.01
CA PHE A 27 -1.72 13.11 11.57
C PHE A 27 -0.34 13.75 11.51
N GLU A 28 0.49 13.41 12.46
CA GLU A 28 1.93 13.71 12.47
C GLU A 28 2.67 12.62 11.70
N THR A 29 3.50 13.01 10.74
CA THR A 29 4.38 12.10 10.01
C THR A 29 5.70 11.94 10.76
N ILE A 30 6.08 10.71 11.08
CA ILE A 30 7.35 10.36 11.71
C ILE A 30 8.13 9.48 10.74
N PRO A 31 9.12 10.04 10.02
CA PRO A 31 9.93 9.29 9.09
C PRO A 31 10.74 8.18 9.77
N VAL A 32 10.78 7.00 9.13
CA VAL A 32 11.63 5.87 9.51
C VAL A 32 12.34 5.40 8.24
N HIS A 33 13.57 5.83 8.06
CA HIS A 33 14.28 5.60 6.80
C HIS A 33 14.74 4.13 6.68
N LEU A 34 14.24 3.42 5.65
CA LEU A 34 14.45 1.97 5.52
C LEU A 34 15.85 1.57 5.01
N LEU A 35 16.63 2.51 4.50
CA LEU A 35 17.96 2.24 3.89
C LEU A 35 19.11 2.93 4.63
N ARG A 36 18.90 4.13 5.16
CA ARG A 36 19.94 4.92 5.84
C ARG A 36 20.49 4.17 7.04
N GLY A 37 21.83 4.07 7.15
CA GLY A 37 22.49 3.37 8.26
C GLY A 37 22.09 1.89 8.38
N GLY A 38 21.73 1.23 7.30
CA GLY A 38 21.25 -0.16 7.32
C GLY A 38 19.77 -0.31 7.62
N GLY A 39 19.06 0.81 7.86
CA GLY A 39 17.62 0.89 8.09
C GLY A 39 17.25 1.23 9.53
N GLU A 40 16.67 2.41 9.74
CA GLU A 40 16.27 2.93 11.06
C GLU A 40 15.22 2.05 11.76
N GLN A 41 14.43 1.28 10.99
CA GLN A 41 13.50 0.28 11.54
C GLN A 41 14.17 -0.84 12.34
N HIS A 42 15.49 -1.00 12.21
CA HIS A 42 16.28 -1.97 12.97
C HIS A 42 16.79 -1.43 14.31
N SER A 43 16.57 -0.16 14.62
CA SER A 43 16.92 0.44 15.91
C SER A 43 16.19 -0.25 17.07
N ALA A 44 16.79 -0.23 18.27
CA ALA A 44 16.17 -0.76 19.48
C ALA A 44 14.85 -0.03 19.80
N ALA A 45 14.84 1.29 19.65
CA ALA A 45 13.68 2.13 19.94
C ALA A 45 12.48 1.80 19.02
N PHE A 46 12.72 1.58 17.71
CA PHE A 46 11.66 1.18 16.81
C PHE A 46 11.21 -0.26 17.05
N GLY A 47 12.12 -1.17 17.39
CA GLY A 47 11.81 -2.56 17.73
C GLY A 47 10.87 -2.70 18.94
N GLN A 48 10.90 -1.76 19.88
CA GLN A 48 9.93 -1.71 21.00
C GLN A 48 8.51 -1.35 20.53
N ARG A 49 8.37 -0.51 19.51
CA ARG A 49 7.08 -0.15 18.90
C ARG A 49 6.52 -1.26 18.03
N ASN A 50 7.38 -1.86 17.23
CA ASN A 50 7.01 -2.97 16.35
C ASN A 50 8.11 -4.03 16.36
N PRO A 51 7.93 -5.15 17.07
CA PRO A 51 8.91 -6.25 17.09
C PRO A 51 9.19 -6.85 15.71
N ALA A 52 8.25 -6.76 14.76
CA ALA A 52 8.45 -7.17 13.37
C ALA A 52 9.37 -6.24 12.57
N ARG A 53 9.67 -5.03 13.12
CA ARG A 53 10.54 -4.01 12.48
C ARG A 53 10.08 -3.62 11.08
N LEU A 54 8.76 -3.51 10.91
CA LEU A 54 8.10 -3.10 9.67
C LEU A 54 7.31 -1.81 9.89
N ILE A 55 7.18 -1.03 8.83
CA ILE A 55 6.28 0.11 8.75
C ILE A 55 5.09 -0.24 7.84
N PRO A 56 3.93 0.45 8.01
CA PRO A 56 3.65 1.52 8.94
C PRO A 56 3.41 1.04 10.37
N VAL A 57 3.55 1.98 11.31
CA VAL A 57 2.98 1.91 12.66
C VAL A 57 2.13 3.16 12.84
N LEU A 58 0.92 3.01 13.37
CA LEU A 58 0.05 4.11 13.77
C LEU A 58 -0.09 4.14 15.28
N GLU A 59 0.19 5.27 15.89
CA GLU A 59 -0.12 5.52 17.30
C GLU A 59 -1.37 6.41 17.40
N ASP A 60 -2.33 5.99 18.21
CA ASP A 60 -3.51 6.77 18.60
C ASP A 60 -3.65 6.75 20.12
N ALA A 61 -3.32 7.86 20.75
CA ALA A 61 -3.20 7.97 22.22
C ALA A 61 -2.28 6.86 22.78
N ALA A 62 -2.82 5.93 23.56
CA ALA A 62 -2.08 4.80 24.13
C ALA A 62 -2.05 3.55 23.23
N LEU A 63 -2.77 3.56 22.10
CA LEU A 63 -2.86 2.44 21.19
C LEU A 63 -1.74 2.50 20.14
N THR A 64 -1.04 1.39 19.93
CA THR A 64 -0.06 1.22 18.86
C THR A 64 -0.53 0.13 17.92
N LEU A 65 -0.75 0.48 16.66
CA LEU A 65 -1.26 -0.40 15.63
C LEU A 65 -0.20 -0.66 14.57
N THR A 66 -0.12 -1.91 14.14
CA THR A 66 0.73 -2.36 13.03
C THR A 66 -0.12 -3.01 11.95
N GLN A 67 0.47 -3.31 10.78
CA GLN A 67 -0.23 -3.85 9.60
C GLN A 67 -1.19 -2.84 8.95
N SER A 68 -0.86 -2.44 7.71
CA SER A 68 -1.59 -1.37 7.01
C SER A 68 -3.09 -1.62 6.89
N LEU A 69 -3.51 -2.87 6.65
CA LEU A 69 -4.94 -3.19 6.53
C LEU A 69 -5.65 -3.11 7.88
N ALA A 70 -5.05 -3.62 8.95
CA ALA A 70 -5.60 -3.51 10.29
C ALA A 70 -5.73 -2.04 10.74
N ILE A 71 -4.73 -1.21 10.41
CA ILE A 71 -4.78 0.23 10.65
C ILE A 71 -5.95 0.87 9.89
N ILE A 72 -6.12 0.57 8.59
CA ILE A 72 -7.20 1.15 7.79
C ILE A 72 -8.57 0.66 8.28
N GLU A 73 -8.71 -0.61 8.66
CA GLU A 73 -9.96 -1.11 9.25
C GLU A 73 -10.26 -0.47 10.62
N TYR A 74 -9.26 -0.20 11.44
CA TYR A 74 -9.44 0.57 12.67
C TYR A 74 -9.96 1.98 12.37
N LEU A 75 -9.34 2.67 11.40
CA LEU A 75 -9.80 4.00 10.97
C LEU A 75 -11.21 3.95 10.39
N GLU A 76 -11.56 2.88 9.65
CA GLU A 76 -12.92 2.68 9.12
C GLU A 76 -13.96 2.52 10.22
N GLN A 77 -13.64 1.78 11.28
CA GLN A 77 -14.56 1.55 12.39
C GLN A 77 -14.73 2.77 13.30
N THR A 78 -13.64 3.50 13.52
CA THR A 78 -13.65 4.67 14.44
C THR A 78 -14.06 5.96 13.72
N HIS A 79 -13.84 6.05 12.42
CA HIS A 79 -14.16 7.19 11.56
C HIS A 79 -14.83 6.70 10.28
N PRO A 80 -16.10 6.26 10.32
CA PRO A 80 -16.74 5.55 9.22
C PRO A 80 -17.02 6.42 7.98
N THR A 81 -16.93 7.74 8.07
CA THR A 81 -17.24 8.65 6.97
C THR A 81 -16.02 9.51 6.60
N PRO A 82 -15.66 9.60 5.31
CA PRO A 82 -16.18 8.80 4.20
C PRO A 82 -15.76 7.31 4.30
N ALA A 83 -16.65 6.41 3.84
CA ALA A 83 -16.41 4.97 3.96
C ALA A 83 -15.36 4.47 2.95
N LEU A 84 -14.51 3.55 3.39
CA LEU A 84 -13.57 2.79 2.55
C LEU A 84 -14.02 1.33 2.35
N LEU A 85 -15.09 0.91 3.03
CA LEU A 85 -15.69 -0.41 2.90
C LEU A 85 -17.22 -0.28 2.71
N PRO A 86 -17.79 -1.02 1.75
CA PRO A 86 -19.26 -1.07 1.60
C PRO A 86 -19.98 -1.53 2.86
N ALA A 87 -21.23 -1.12 3.04
CA ALA A 87 -22.07 -1.58 4.14
C ALA A 87 -22.53 -3.04 3.94
N ASP A 88 -22.82 -3.42 2.70
CA ASP A 88 -23.22 -4.77 2.33
C ASP A 88 -22.09 -5.79 2.57
N ALA A 89 -22.42 -6.93 3.16
CA ALA A 89 -21.43 -7.92 3.55
C ALA A 89 -20.72 -8.58 2.35
N ALA A 90 -21.44 -8.86 1.27
CA ALA A 90 -20.85 -9.47 0.08
C ALA A 90 -19.95 -8.49 -0.67
N ALA A 91 -20.39 -7.24 -0.84
CA ALA A 91 -19.59 -6.17 -1.42
C ALA A 91 -18.33 -5.89 -0.58
N ARG A 92 -18.47 -5.87 0.75
CA ARG A 92 -17.34 -5.72 1.69
C ARG A 92 -16.33 -6.86 1.57
N ALA A 93 -16.80 -8.10 1.41
CA ALA A 93 -15.95 -9.27 1.19
C ALA A 93 -15.20 -9.17 -0.15
N ALA A 94 -15.88 -8.73 -1.23
CA ALA A 94 -15.25 -8.53 -2.54
C ALA A 94 -14.15 -7.46 -2.49
N VAL A 95 -14.39 -6.31 -1.86
CA VAL A 95 -13.37 -5.25 -1.67
C VAL A 95 -12.18 -5.77 -0.86
N ARG A 96 -12.42 -6.53 0.21
CA ARG A 96 -11.34 -7.13 1.00
C ARG A 96 -10.55 -8.16 0.21
N ALA A 97 -11.21 -8.99 -0.63
CA ALA A 97 -10.53 -9.96 -1.47
C ALA A 97 -9.54 -9.28 -2.42
N LEU A 98 -9.96 -8.21 -3.11
CA LEU A 98 -9.07 -7.40 -3.95
C LEU A 98 -7.90 -6.81 -3.15
N ALA A 99 -8.16 -6.23 -1.98
CA ALA A 99 -7.13 -5.66 -1.13
C ALA A 99 -6.12 -6.71 -0.64
N LEU A 100 -6.61 -7.89 -0.24
CA LEU A 100 -5.79 -9.01 0.25
C LEU A 100 -4.96 -9.63 -0.87
N SER A 101 -5.49 -9.80 -2.08
CA SER A 101 -4.69 -10.28 -3.22
C SER A 101 -3.46 -9.42 -3.45
N ILE A 102 -3.55 -8.11 -3.23
CA ILE A 102 -2.40 -7.21 -3.33
C ILE A 102 -1.51 -7.30 -2.08
N ALA A 103 -2.13 -7.24 -0.90
CA ALA A 103 -1.39 -7.10 0.35
C ALA A 103 -0.73 -8.41 0.80
N CYS A 104 -1.31 -9.58 0.44
CA CYS A 104 -0.84 -10.90 0.86
C CYS A 104 -0.12 -11.66 -0.25
N ASP A 105 -0.49 -11.47 -1.53
CA ASP A 105 0.00 -12.32 -2.61
C ASP A 105 1.00 -11.61 -3.54
N ILE A 106 0.95 -10.26 -3.65
CA ILE A 106 1.89 -9.50 -4.49
C ILE A 106 2.94 -8.77 -3.65
N HIS A 107 2.50 -7.87 -2.78
CA HIS A 107 3.39 -6.98 -2.02
C HIS A 107 4.45 -7.71 -1.18
N PRO A 108 4.16 -8.80 -0.45
CA PRO A 108 5.16 -9.46 0.38
C PRO A 108 6.35 -10.01 -0.40
N LEU A 109 6.13 -10.46 -1.64
CA LEU A 109 7.18 -10.99 -2.51
C LEU A 109 8.14 -9.90 -3.03
N ASN A 110 7.72 -8.64 -2.96
CA ASN A 110 8.49 -7.46 -3.37
C ASN A 110 8.92 -6.59 -2.17
N ASN A 111 8.69 -7.06 -0.95
CA ASN A 111 9.02 -6.32 0.27
C ASN A 111 10.54 -6.15 0.42
N ALA A 112 10.95 -5.02 1.01
CA ALA A 112 12.38 -4.70 1.22
C ALA A 112 13.17 -5.81 1.95
N ARG A 113 12.55 -6.54 2.90
CA ARG A 113 13.20 -7.66 3.59
C ARG A 113 13.49 -8.84 2.65
N VAL A 114 12.57 -9.15 1.73
CA VAL A 114 12.75 -10.20 0.72
C VAL A 114 13.84 -9.77 -0.26
N MET A 115 13.77 -8.54 -0.77
CA MET A 115 14.78 -8.00 -1.69
C MET A 115 16.17 -7.97 -1.05
N ARG A 116 16.26 -7.68 0.26
CA ARG A 116 17.52 -7.72 1.01
C ARG A 116 18.05 -9.16 1.14
N TYR A 117 17.19 -10.12 1.44
CA TYR A 117 17.57 -11.53 1.53
C TYR A 117 18.07 -12.08 0.20
N LEU A 118 17.36 -11.80 -0.89
CA LEU A 118 17.78 -12.17 -2.26
C LEU A 118 19.18 -11.60 -2.57
N LYS A 119 19.43 -10.33 -2.23
CA LYS A 119 20.71 -9.68 -2.50
C LYS A 119 21.86 -10.23 -1.64
N HIS A 120 21.67 -10.31 -0.33
CA HIS A 120 22.79 -10.52 0.60
C HIS A 120 22.99 -11.99 0.98
N SER A 121 21.91 -12.80 0.98
CA SER A 121 21.99 -14.22 1.36
C SER A 121 22.08 -15.14 0.15
N LEU A 122 21.42 -14.78 -0.96
CA LEU A 122 21.40 -15.59 -2.18
C LEU A 122 22.26 -14.98 -3.30
N ALA A 123 22.90 -13.83 -3.05
CA ALA A 123 23.79 -13.13 -4.01
C ALA A 123 23.11 -12.83 -5.36
N ILE A 124 21.79 -12.64 -5.38
CA ILE A 124 21.02 -12.30 -6.57
C ILE A 124 21.31 -10.84 -6.96
N ASP A 125 21.69 -10.60 -8.20
CA ASP A 125 22.02 -9.27 -8.70
C ASP A 125 20.81 -8.35 -8.84
N ASP A 126 21.03 -7.08 -9.15
CA ASP A 126 19.98 -6.06 -9.16
C ASP A 126 18.97 -6.30 -10.30
N GLU A 127 19.40 -6.78 -11.48
CA GLU A 127 18.52 -7.09 -12.61
C GLU A 127 17.66 -8.32 -12.32
N GLN A 128 18.25 -9.38 -11.81
CA GLN A 128 17.50 -10.58 -11.39
C GLN A 128 16.46 -10.27 -10.32
N ARG A 129 16.76 -9.38 -9.36
CA ARG A 129 15.79 -8.92 -8.35
C ARG A 129 14.69 -8.05 -8.95
N ALA A 130 15.01 -7.23 -9.94
CA ALA A 130 14.01 -6.48 -10.69
C ALA A 130 13.11 -7.44 -11.49
N ALA A 131 13.69 -8.45 -12.17
CA ALA A 131 12.95 -9.50 -12.88
C ALA A 131 12.04 -10.30 -11.93
N TRP A 132 12.52 -10.69 -10.75
CA TRP A 132 11.69 -11.28 -9.68
C TRP A 132 10.47 -10.40 -9.37
N SER A 133 10.70 -9.12 -9.14
CA SER A 133 9.62 -8.18 -8.80
C SER A 133 8.61 -8.06 -9.94
N ARG A 134 9.08 -7.89 -11.18
CA ARG A 134 8.22 -7.83 -12.37
C ARG A 134 7.38 -9.11 -12.55
N HIS A 135 7.99 -10.28 -12.35
CA HIS A 135 7.29 -11.56 -12.46
C HIS A 135 6.08 -11.66 -11.52
N TRP A 136 6.29 -11.42 -10.22
CA TRP A 136 5.22 -11.54 -9.24
C TRP A 136 4.16 -10.43 -9.36
N ILE A 137 4.56 -9.23 -9.75
CA ILE A 137 3.61 -8.15 -10.04
C ILE A 137 2.76 -8.51 -11.27
N ALA A 138 3.39 -8.94 -12.36
CA ALA A 138 2.68 -9.30 -13.60
C ALA A 138 1.69 -10.44 -13.38
N LEU A 139 2.08 -11.48 -12.64
CA LEU A 139 1.19 -12.60 -12.31
C LEU A 139 -0.03 -12.12 -11.51
N GLY A 140 0.18 -11.31 -10.46
CA GLY A 140 -0.89 -10.78 -9.64
C GLY A 140 -1.77 -9.77 -10.38
N PHE A 141 -1.18 -8.88 -11.17
CA PHE A 141 -1.93 -7.91 -11.97
C PHE A 141 -2.77 -8.59 -13.05
N GLY A 142 -2.26 -9.67 -13.68
CA GLY A 142 -3.05 -10.43 -14.65
C GLY A 142 -4.31 -11.07 -14.05
N ALA A 143 -4.25 -11.53 -12.80
CA ALA A 143 -5.41 -12.03 -12.08
C ALA A 143 -6.37 -10.90 -11.69
N LEU A 144 -5.83 -9.80 -11.12
CA LEU A 144 -6.61 -8.63 -10.72
C LEU A 144 -7.32 -7.97 -11.90
N GLU A 145 -6.62 -7.80 -13.04
CA GLU A 145 -7.21 -7.21 -14.24
C GLU A 145 -8.46 -7.98 -14.68
N ARG A 146 -8.39 -9.31 -14.73
CA ARG A 146 -9.56 -10.13 -15.07
C ARG A 146 -10.71 -9.97 -14.07
N VAL A 147 -10.41 -9.96 -12.77
CA VAL A 147 -11.43 -9.76 -11.74
C VAL A 147 -12.10 -8.40 -11.87
N LEU A 148 -11.31 -7.35 -12.13
CA LEU A 148 -11.82 -5.99 -12.28
C LEU A 148 -12.59 -5.80 -13.59
N ALA A 149 -12.09 -6.33 -14.72
CA ALA A 149 -12.71 -6.18 -16.04
C ALA A 149 -13.98 -7.03 -16.18
N ASP A 150 -13.92 -8.30 -15.71
CA ASP A 150 -14.99 -9.27 -15.95
C ASP A 150 -16.04 -9.28 -14.81
N GLY A 151 -15.68 -8.78 -13.62
CA GLY A 151 -16.49 -8.85 -12.41
C GLY A 151 -17.71 -7.93 -12.39
N GLY A 152 -17.80 -6.95 -13.31
CA GLY A 152 -18.93 -6.03 -13.43
C GLY A 152 -19.15 -5.08 -12.24
N THR A 153 -18.21 -5.05 -11.30
CA THR A 153 -18.30 -4.21 -10.08
C THR A 153 -17.31 -3.04 -10.07
N ALA A 154 -16.27 -3.09 -10.89
CA ALA A 154 -15.36 -1.97 -11.07
C ALA A 154 -16.03 -0.82 -11.83
N GLY A 155 -15.74 0.38 -11.41
CA GLY A 155 -16.11 1.64 -12.08
C GLY A 155 -14.88 2.50 -12.25
N SER A 156 -14.96 3.74 -11.81
CA SER A 156 -13.79 4.63 -11.74
C SER A 156 -12.77 4.17 -10.68
N CYS A 157 -13.20 3.32 -9.73
CA CYS A 157 -12.40 2.71 -8.68
C CYS A 157 -12.51 1.18 -8.73
N CYS A 158 -11.75 0.47 -7.90
CA CYS A 158 -11.76 -0.99 -7.85
C CYS A 158 -13.15 -1.60 -7.58
N TYR A 159 -14.02 -0.84 -6.91
CA TYR A 159 -15.39 -1.24 -6.64
C TYR A 159 -16.30 -0.02 -6.71
N GLY A 160 -17.07 0.12 -7.79
CA GLY A 160 -17.87 1.33 -8.06
C GLY A 160 -17.03 2.57 -8.36
N ASP A 161 -17.57 3.74 -8.03
CA ASP A 161 -16.98 5.02 -8.41
C ASP A 161 -16.33 5.77 -7.24
N MET A 162 -16.41 5.23 -6.04
CA MET A 162 -15.81 5.83 -4.84
C MET A 162 -14.62 4.98 -4.36
N PRO A 163 -13.54 5.63 -3.88
CA PRO A 163 -12.39 4.93 -3.34
C PRO A 163 -12.74 3.97 -2.21
N THR A 164 -12.13 2.78 -2.26
CA THR A 164 -12.28 1.73 -1.26
C THR A 164 -10.92 1.30 -0.69
N LEU A 165 -10.94 0.37 0.25
CA LEU A 165 -9.74 -0.30 0.75
C LEU A 165 -8.92 -0.94 -0.38
N ALA A 166 -9.58 -1.43 -1.44
CA ALA A 166 -8.92 -2.02 -2.59
C ALA A 166 -8.07 -0.99 -3.34
N ASP A 167 -8.58 0.22 -3.52
CA ASP A 167 -7.84 1.33 -4.16
C ASP A 167 -6.66 1.78 -3.30
N CYS A 168 -6.84 1.83 -1.97
CA CYS A 168 -5.73 2.09 -1.05
C CYS A 168 -4.59 1.08 -1.22
N CYS A 169 -4.89 -0.16 -1.63
CA CYS A 169 -3.88 -1.20 -1.89
C CYS A 169 -3.34 -1.14 -3.32
N LEU A 170 -4.21 -0.96 -4.32
CA LEU A 170 -3.84 -0.99 -5.73
C LEU A 170 -2.89 0.15 -6.10
N ILE A 171 -3.21 1.38 -5.72
CA ILE A 171 -2.43 2.54 -6.14
C ILE A 171 -0.96 2.48 -5.69
N PRO A 172 -0.63 2.14 -4.42
CA PRO A 172 0.76 1.90 -4.01
C PRO A 172 1.43 0.73 -4.74
N GLN A 173 0.67 -0.29 -5.15
CA GLN A 173 1.23 -1.42 -5.89
C GLN A 173 1.53 -1.03 -7.33
N VAL A 174 0.70 -0.21 -7.96
CA VAL A 174 1.00 0.37 -9.29
C VAL A 174 2.24 1.26 -9.22
N PHE A 175 2.39 2.10 -8.20
CA PHE A 175 3.62 2.86 -7.99
C PHE A 175 4.86 1.94 -7.90
N ASN A 176 4.74 0.81 -7.18
CA ASN A 176 5.83 -0.15 -7.10
C ASN A 176 6.12 -0.83 -8.46
N ALA A 177 5.08 -1.14 -9.24
CA ALA A 177 5.22 -1.70 -10.60
C ALA A 177 6.00 -0.76 -11.52
N LEU A 178 5.62 0.53 -11.55
CA LEU A 178 6.29 1.56 -12.36
C LEU A 178 7.77 1.70 -11.96
N ARG A 179 8.07 1.65 -10.65
CA ARG A 179 9.44 1.76 -10.13
C ARG A 179 10.36 0.63 -10.59
N VAL A 180 9.82 -0.57 -10.82
CA VAL A 180 10.58 -1.72 -11.34
C VAL A 180 10.38 -1.93 -12.84
N GLN A 181 9.83 -0.92 -13.53
CA GLN A 181 9.58 -0.94 -14.97
C GLN A 181 8.70 -2.12 -15.41
N CYS A 182 7.71 -2.49 -14.61
CA CYS A 182 6.68 -3.45 -15.01
C CYS A 182 5.69 -2.72 -15.93
N PRO A 183 5.47 -3.18 -17.17
CA PRO A 183 4.57 -2.51 -18.11
C PRO A 183 3.11 -2.56 -17.61
N LEU A 184 2.34 -1.49 -17.84
CA LEU A 184 0.92 -1.42 -17.47
C LEU A 184 -0.01 -1.60 -18.68
N GLU A 185 0.50 -1.62 -19.90
CA GLU A 185 -0.29 -1.76 -21.12
C GLU A 185 -1.15 -3.05 -21.14
N PRO A 186 -0.71 -4.19 -20.55
CA PRO A 186 -1.54 -5.38 -20.47
C PRO A 186 -2.70 -5.28 -19.48
N TYR A 187 -2.78 -4.20 -18.67
CA TYR A 187 -3.73 -4.04 -17.57
C TYR A 187 -4.52 -2.73 -17.69
N PRO A 188 -5.38 -2.57 -18.72
CA PRO A 188 -6.05 -1.30 -19.03
C PRO A 188 -7.01 -0.85 -17.92
N THR A 189 -7.70 -1.78 -17.23
CA THR A 189 -8.61 -1.43 -16.13
C THR A 189 -7.83 -0.92 -14.92
N ILE A 190 -6.77 -1.62 -14.53
CA ILE A 190 -5.86 -1.19 -13.45
C ILE A 190 -5.27 0.19 -13.79
N HIS A 191 -4.84 0.40 -15.04
CA HIS A 191 -4.27 1.67 -15.49
C HIS A 191 -5.29 2.81 -15.41
N ALA A 192 -6.54 2.59 -15.87
CA ALA A 192 -7.61 3.57 -15.80
C ALA A 192 -7.96 3.96 -14.35
N ILE A 193 -8.09 2.97 -13.47
CA ILE A 193 -8.33 3.19 -12.04
C ILE A 193 -7.18 3.99 -11.42
N HIS A 194 -5.94 3.63 -11.72
CA HIS A 194 -4.78 4.38 -11.23
C HIS A 194 -4.82 5.85 -11.68
N GLN A 195 -5.07 6.11 -12.97
CA GLN A 195 -5.17 7.46 -13.49
C GLN A 195 -6.29 8.26 -12.82
N HIS A 196 -7.45 7.62 -12.58
CA HIS A 196 -8.56 8.27 -11.87
C HIS A 196 -8.18 8.60 -10.43
N CYS A 197 -7.73 7.62 -9.65
CA CYS A 197 -7.40 7.79 -8.25
C CYS A 197 -6.31 8.86 -8.03
N MET A 198 -5.27 8.91 -8.87
CA MET A 198 -4.20 9.89 -8.75
C MET A 198 -4.63 11.33 -9.00
N ARG A 199 -5.82 11.58 -9.57
CA ARG A 199 -6.42 12.92 -9.65
C ARG A 199 -7.14 13.33 -8.37
N LEU A 200 -7.45 12.38 -7.48
CA LEU A 200 -8.08 12.67 -6.19
C LEU A 200 -7.04 13.24 -5.22
N GLU A 201 -7.36 14.35 -4.56
CA GLU A 201 -6.45 15.05 -3.66
C GLU A 201 -5.84 14.12 -2.59
N ALA A 202 -6.64 13.24 -1.99
CA ALA A 202 -6.20 12.31 -0.95
C ALA A 202 -5.07 11.38 -1.43
N PHE A 203 -5.14 10.92 -2.67
CA PHE A 203 -4.12 10.04 -3.27
C PHE A 203 -2.88 10.83 -3.69
N ALA A 204 -3.10 11.99 -4.32
CA ALA A 204 -2.00 12.86 -4.74
C ALA A 204 -1.15 13.32 -3.54
N ARG A 205 -1.79 13.75 -2.43
CA ARG A 205 -1.11 14.14 -1.19
C ARG A 205 -0.40 12.98 -0.48
N ALA A 206 -0.90 11.76 -0.64
CA ALA A 206 -0.28 10.57 -0.07
C ALA A 206 0.89 10.03 -0.90
N ALA A 207 1.07 10.49 -2.14
CA ALA A 207 2.06 9.98 -3.08
C ALA A 207 3.50 10.12 -2.55
N PRO A 208 4.40 9.16 -2.89
CA PRO A 208 5.78 9.16 -2.38
C PRO A 208 6.55 10.45 -2.65
N GLY A 209 6.44 11.01 -3.85
CA GLY A 209 7.24 12.18 -4.26
C GLY A 209 6.89 13.50 -3.56
N VAL A 210 5.78 13.56 -2.82
CA VAL A 210 5.36 14.77 -2.08
C VAL A 210 5.54 14.66 -0.57
N GLN A 211 6.09 13.54 -0.09
CA GLN A 211 6.33 13.36 1.34
C GLN A 211 7.56 14.15 1.79
N SER A 212 7.57 14.60 3.05
CA SER A 212 8.66 15.39 3.62
C SER A 212 10.01 14.68 3.68
N ASP A 213 10.01 13.35 3.63
CA ASP A 213 11.19 12.48 3.61
C ASP A 213 11.55 11.97 2.20
N ALA A 214 10.94 12.53 1.14
CA ALA A 214 11.24 12.18 -0.25
C ALA A 214 12.66 12.64 -0.65
N GLU A 215 13.37 11.77 -1.39
CA GLU A 215 14.74 11.98 -1.92
C GLU A 215 14.75 11.91 -3.44
#